data_2f87a3ef5389ea4f1aab7d718551a80a
#
_entry.id   2f87a3ef5389ea4f1aab7d718551a80a
#
_cell.length_a   1.000
_cell.length_b   1.000
_cell.length_c   1.000
_cell.angle_alpha   90.00
_cell.angle_beta   90.00
_cell.angle_gamma   90.00
#
_symmetry.space_group_name_H-M   'P 1'
#
loop_
_entity.id
_entity.type
_entity.pdbx_description
1 polymer ?
#
loop_
_entity_poly.entity_id
_entity_poly.type
_entity_poly.pdbx_seq_one_letter_code
_entity_poly.pdbx_strand_id
1 'polypeptide(L)'
;MTALWTSFLVVFLAEMSDKTQLVALALAARYRRPWTVMLGILLATTANHALAATAGVWVSRLLPPAALAWALALSFIGFGVWTLVPDRAPAAGEPARWGPLLTTAVVFFLAEMGDKTQLATIALGARFEVAGLVTVGTTLGMLAADGLVVFGGARLTRVVSPTLLRRVAAGLFLVLGLIALVRAVSRR
;
A
#
# COMPACT_ATOMS: atom_id res chain seq x y z
N MET A 1 11.68 -10.74 10.96
CA MET A 1 12.05 -9.31 10.82
C MET A 1 12.07 -8.84 9.37
N THR A 2 12.64 -9.60 8.42
CA THR A 2 12.69 -9.20 6.99
C THR A 2 11.29 -8.94 6.40
N ALA A 3 10.29 -9.78 6.68
CA ALA A 3 8.92 -9.60 6.21
C ALA A 3 8.33 -8.23 6.60
N LEU A 4 8.48 -7.85 7.89
CA LEU A 4 7.96 -6.60 8.42
C LEU A 4 8.60 -5.38 7.73
N TRP A 5 9.93 -5.33 7.68
CA TRP A 5 10.63 -4.17 7.12
C TRP A 5 10.49 -4.07 5.60
N THR A 6 10.51 -5.21 4.87
CA THR A 6 10.25 -5.18 3.43
C THR A 6 8.83 -4.69 3.16
N SER A 7 7.83 -5.21 3.88
CA SER A 7 6.44 -4.80 3.70
C SER A 7 6.22 -3.32 4.05
N PHE A 8 6.86 -2.85 5.14
CA PHE A 8 6.86 -1.42 5.50
C PHE A 8 7.41 -0.56 4.36
N LEU A 9 8.62 -0.84 3.90
CA LEU A 9 9.28 -0.03 2.88
C LEU A 9 8.54 -0.04 1.55
N VAL A 10 8.06 -1.21 1.12
CA VAL A 10 7.31 -1.36 -0.14
C VAL A 10 6.06 -0.50 -0.12
N VAL A 11 5.23 -0.61 0.93
CA VAL A 11 3.99 0.15 1.02
C VAL A 11 4.25 1.62 1.30
N PHE A 12 5.17 1.97 2.20
CA PHE A 12 5.53 3.36 2.45
C PHE A 12 5.92 4.10 1.17
N LEU A 13 6.79 3.51 0.34
CA LEU A 13 7.23 4.13 -0.91
C LEU A 13 6.13 4.12 -1.98
N ALA A 14 5.32 3.06 -2.05
CA ALA A 14 4.20 2.97 -2.99
C ALA A 14 3.13 4.04 -2.69
N GLU A 15 2.85 4.28 -1.40
CA GLU A 15 1.90 5.29 -0.94
C GLU A 15 2.40 6.73 -1.07
N MET A 16 3.72 6.92 -1.07
CA MET A 16 4.27 8.27 -1.28
C MET A 16 3.86 8.80 -2.66
N SER A 17 2.98 9.80 -2.69
CA SER A 17 2.39 10.41 -3.87
C SER A 17 1.24 9.61 -4.51
N ASP A 18 0.59 8.76 -3.73
CA ASP A 18 -0.63 8.09 -4.16
C ASP A 18 -1.89 8.95 -3.96
N LYS A 19 -3.01 8.53 -4.58
CA LYS A 19 -4.32 9.20 -4.46
C LYS A 19 -4.81 9.28 -3.00
N THR A 20 -4.50 8.30 -2.19
CA THR A 20 -4.91 8.20 -0.78
C THR A 20 -4.29 9.27 0.09
N GLN A 21 -3.07 9.72 -0.18
CA GLN A 21 -2.51 10.89 0.47
C GLN A 21 -3.33 12.16 0.24
N LEU A 22 -3.90 12.36 -0.96
CA LEU A 22 -4.79 13.50 -1.23
C LEU A 22 -6.11 13.36 -0.48
N VAL A 23 -6.64 12.14 -0.36
CA VAL A 23 -7.85 11.86 0.44
C VAL A 23 -7.57 12.13 1.93
N ALA A 24 -6.43 11.65 2.46
CA ALA A 24 -6.01 11.89 3.85
C ALA A 24 -5.90 13.38 4.15
N LEU A 25 -5.25 14.13 3.26
CA LEU A 25 -5.10 15.58 3.38
C LEU A 25 -6.46 16.30 3.36
N ALA A 26 -7.35 15.93 2.43
CA ALA A 26 -8.67 16.52 2.31
C ALA A 26 -9.53 16.26 3.56
N LEU A 27 -9.52 15.03 4.08
CA LEU A 27 -10.24 14.68 5.31
C LEU A 27 -9.67 15.38 6.53
N ALA A 28 -8.33 15.47 6.65
CA ALA A 28 -7.69 16.18 7.75
C ALA A 28 -8.01 17.67 7.73
N ALA A 29 -7.96 18.31 6.55
CA ALA A 29 -8.30 19.72 6.38
C ALA A 29 -9.79 19.99 6.68
N ARG A 30 -10.67 19.10 6.24
CA ARG A 30 -12.12 19.21 6.43
C ARG A 30 -12.53 19.07 7.89
N TYR A 31 -12.07 18.00 8.55
CA TYR A 31 -12.51 17.70 9.92
C TYR A 31 -11.70 18.42 10.99
N ARG A 32 -10.51 18.92 10.67
CA ARG A 32 -9.57 19.55 11.62
C ARG A 32 -9.29 18.69 12.87
N ARG A 33 -9.36 17.38 12.70
CA ARG A 33 -9.13 16.36 13.74
C ARG A 33 -8.16 15.30 13.24
N PRO A 34 -6.86 15.63 13.10
CA PRO A 34 -5.87 14.78 12.46
C PRO A 34 -5.76 13.40 13.14
N TRP A 35 -5.78 13.32 14.45
CA TRP A 35 -5.71 12.06 15.18
C TRP A 35 -6.91 11.14 14.91
N THR A 36 -8.12 11.71 14.82
CA THR A 36 -9.33 10.93 14.49
C THR A 36 -9.27 10.41 13.05
N VAL A 37 -8.74 11.22 12.12
CA VAL A 37 -8.52 10.81 10.74
C VAL A 37 -7.49 9.67 10.69
N MET A 38 -6.34 9.82 11.37
CA MET A 38 -5.32 8.77 11.44
C MET A 38 -5.85 7.45 12.04
N LEU A 39 -6.71 7.54 13.05
CA LEU A 39 -7.36 6.35 13.61
C LEU A 39 -8.29 5.68 12.60
N GLY A 40 -9.05 6.46 11.82
CA GLY A 40 -9.87 5.93 10.73
C GLY A 40 -9.03 5.25 9.65
N ILE A 41 -7.91 5.85 9.26
CA ILE A 41 -6.93 5.25 8.32
C ILE A 41 -6.39 3.95 8.91
N LEU A 42 -5.95 3.94 10.16
CA LEU A 42 -5.44 2.75 10.86
C LEU A 42 -6.44 1.59 10.79
N LEU A 43 -7.71 1.84 11.14
CA LEU A 43 -8.75 0.80 11.14
C LEU A 43 -9.01 0.25 9.74
N ALA A 44 -9.18 1.13 8.75
CA ALA A 44 -9.40 0.76 7.36
C ALA A 44 -8.24 -0.06 6.79
N THR A 45 -7.03 0.46 6.96
CA THR A 45 -5.80 -0.15 6.43
C THR A 45 -5.51 -1.48 7.09
N THR A 46 -5.65 -1.58 8.42
CA THR A 46 -5.45 -2.85 9.12
C THR A 46 -6.40 -3.93 8.60
N ALA A 47 -7.69 -3.59 8.44
CA ALA A 47 -8.67 -4.54 7.92
C ALA A 47 -8.34 -4.96 6.48
N ASN A 48 -8.06 -3.99 5.59
CA ASN A 48 -7.75 -4.25 4.19
C ASN A 48 -6.46 -5.07 4.03
N HIS A 49 -5.38 -4.68 4.70
CA HIS A 49 -4.09 -5.35 4.62
C HIS A 49 -4.09 -6.73 5.29
N ALA A 50 -4.86 -6.93 6.37
CA ALA A 50 -5.03 -8.25 6.98
C ALA A 50 -5.73 -9.22 6.03
N LEU A 51 -6.80 -8.77 5.37
CA LEU A 51 -7.49 -9.56 4.35
C LEU A 51 -6.54 -9.88 3.17
N ALA A 52 -5.83 -8.87 2.66
CA ALA A 52 -4.89 -9.02 1.56
C ALA A 52 -3.73 -9.96 1.89
N ALA A 53 -3.05 -9.76 3.03
CA ALA A 53 -1.94 -10.61 3.46
C ALA A 53 -2.38 -12.06 3.70
N THR A 54 -3.56 -12.26 4.30
CA THR A 54 -4.13 -13.59 4.51
C THR A 54 -4.47 -14.27 3.20
N ALA A 55 -5.10 -13.55 2.26
CA ALA A 55 -5.35 -14.05 0.91
C ALA A 55 -4.05 -14.45 0.21
N GLY A 56 -2.98 -13.65 0.37
CA GLY A 56 -1.66 -13.97 -0.17
C GLY A 56 -1.07 -15.27 0.38
N VAL A 57 -1.13 -15.45 1.71
CA VAL A 57 -0.70 -16.71 2.36
C VAL A 57 -1.55 -17.89 1.88
N TRP A 58 -2.83 -17.69 1.64
CA TRP A 58 -3.69 -18.74 1.11
C TRP A 58 -3.31 -19.10 -0.33
N VAL A 59 -3.07 -18.11 -1.18
CA VAL A 59 -2.60 -18.30 -2.56
C VAL A 59 -1.27 -19.07 -2.60
N SER A 60 -0.33 -18.79 -1.68
CA SER A 60 0.95 -19.51 -1.65
C SER A 60 0.80 -21.00 -1.37
N ARG A 61 -0.25 -21.40 -0.66
CA ARG A 61 -0.55 -22.81 -0.36
C ARG A 61 -1.26 -23.54 -1.51
N LEU A 62 -1.89 -22.81 -2.42
CA LEU A 62 -2.61 -23.37 -3.56
C LEU A 62 -1.72 -23.57 -4.78
N LEU A 63 -0.68 -22.75 -4.94
CA LEU A 63 0.18 -22.77 -6.11
C LEU A 63 1.41 -23.67 -5.90
N PRO A 64 1.79 -24.49 -6.88
CA PRO A 64 3.08 -25.15 -6.89
C PRO A 64 4.22 -24.13 -6.75
N PRO A 65 5.35 -24.48 -6.08
CA PRO A 65 6.45 -23.54 -5.84
C PRO A 65 6.99 -22.83 -7.08
N ALA A 66 7.05 -23.52 -8.22
CA ALA A 66 7.47 -22.93 -9.49
C ALA A 66 6.44 -21.90 -10.00
N ALA A 67 5.15 -22.22 -9.97
CA ALA A 67 4.09 -21.30 -10.38
C ALA A 67 4.05 -20.06 -9.47
N LEU A 68 4.19 -20.23 -8.17
CA LEU A 68 4.24 -19.14 -7.21
C LEU A 68 5.44 -18.23 -7.48
N ALA A 69 6.63 -18.78 -7.75
CA ALA A 69 7.83 -18.00 -8.06
C ALA A 69 7.64 -17.12 -9.29
N TRP A 70 7.05 -17.66 -10.36
CA TRP A 70 6.71 -16.89 -11.57
C TRP A 70 5.62 -15.85 -11.31
N ALA A 71 4.56 -16.21 -10.59
CA ALA A 71 3.49 -15.29 -10.24
C ALA A 71 4.03 -14.09 -9.45
N LEU A 72 4.88 -14.30 -8.45
CA LEU A 72 5.51 -13.24 -7.68
C LEU A 72 6.42 -12.36 -8.55
N ALA A 73 7.24 -12.95 -9.42
CA ALA A 73 8.12 -12.21 -10.31
C ALA A 73 7.32 -11.27 -11.23
N LEU A 74 6.29 -11.82 -11.90
CA LEU A 74 5.44 -11.05 -12.81
C LEU A 74 4.61 -9.99 -12.08
N SER A 75 4.10 -10.30 -10.88
CA SER A 75 3.36 -9.34 -10.06
C SER A 75 4.22 -8.14 -9.67
N PHE A 76 5.42 -8.37 -9.13
CA PHE A 76 6.29 -7.26 -8.72
C PHE A 76 6.80 -6.45 -9.92
N ILE A 77 7.10 -7.07 -11.07
CA ILE A 77 7.43 -6.33 -12.29
C ILE A 77 6.22 -5.50 -12.76
N GLY A 78 5.03 -6.10 -12.78
CA GLY A 78 3.80 -5.42 -13.15
C GLY A 78 3.50 -4.21 -12.23
N PHE A 79 3.67 -4.37 -10.92
CA PHE A 79 3.51 -3.25 -9.96
C PHE A 79 4.55 -2.16 -10.19
N GLY A 80 5.80 -2.53 -10.51
CA GLY A 80 6.84 -1.57 -10.85
C GLY A 80 6.45 -0.69 -12.05
N VAL A 81 5.95 -1.31 -13.12
CA VAL A 81 5.47 -0.58 -14.30
C VAL A 81 4.22 0.25 -13.97
N TRP A 82 3.25 -0.34 -13.27
CA TRP A 82 2.02 0.36 -12.90
C TRP A 82 2.26 1.57 -11.99
N THR A 83 3.21 1.47 -11.06
CA THR A 83 3.56 2.58 -10.16
C THR A 83 4.09 3.80 -10.91
N LEU A 84 4.61 3.66 -12.13
CA LEU A 84 5.02 4.79 -12.96
C LEU A 84 3.84 5.60 -13.52
N VAL A 85 2.66 4.99 -13.60
CA VAL A 85 1.43 5.67 -14.05
C VAL A 85 0.87 6.52 -12.91
N PRO A 86 0.63 7.83 -13.11
CA PRO A 86 0.03 8.68 -12.09
C PRO A 86 -1.39 8.22 -11.74
N ASP A 87 -1.70 8.14 -10.47
CA ASP A 87 -3.07 7.89 -10.01
C ASP A 87 -3.94 9.13 -10.18
N ARG A 88 -5.22 8.93 -10.48
CA ARG A 88 -6.20 10.00 -10.51
C ARG A 88 -6.74 10.22 -9.12
N ALA A 89 -6.78 11.48 -8.68
CA ALA A 89 -7.45 11.82 -7.43
C ALA A 89 -8.92 11.35 -7.49
N PRO A 90 -9.42 10.67 -6.44
CA PRO A 90 -10.83 10.32 -6.37
C PRO A 90 -11.66 11.61 -6.36
N ALA A 91 -12.82 11.57 -7.02
CA ALA A 91 -13.77 12.68 -6.94
C ALA A 91 -14.12 12.91 -5.46
N ALA A 92 -14.16 14.18 -5.04
CA ALA A 92 -14.59 14.54 -3.69
C ALA A 92 -16.06 14.10 -3.56
N GLY A 93 -16.28 12.99 -2.86
CA GLY A 93 -17.61 12.49 -2.56
C GLY A 93 -18.38 13.44 -1.64
N GLU A 94 -19.71 13.36 -1.69
CA GLU A 94 -20.57 14.12 -0.78
C GLU A 94 -20.23 13.84 0.69
N PRO A 95 -20.48 14.82 1.58
CA PRO A 95 -20.16 14.69 2.99
C PRO A 95 -20.96 13.54 3.62
N ALA A 96 -20.29 12.47 3.98
CA ALA A 96 -20.92 11.42 4.77
C ALA A 96 -21.34 11.96 6.14
N ARG A 97 -22.54 11.60 6.58
CA ARG A 97 -23.14 12.06 7.85
C ARG A 97 -22.62 11.33 9.09
N TRP A 98 -21.62 10.47 8.94
CA TRP A 98 -21.19 9.50 9.97
C TRP A 98 -20.07 9.98 10.90
N GLY A 99 -19.70 11.24 10.86
CA GLY A 99 -18.59 11.78 11.65
C GLY A 99 -17.21 11.39 11.10
N PRO A 100 -16.12 12.03 11.63
CA PRO A 100 -14.79 11.95 11.02
C PRO A 100 -14.19 10.55 11.04
N LEU A 101 -14.36 9.79 12.13
CA LEU A 101 -13.77 8.46 12.27
C LEU A 101 -14.36 7.47 11.25
N LEU A 102 -15.66 7.31 11.25
CA LEU A 102 -16.33 6.32 10.40
C LEU A 102 -16.26 6.72 8.93
N THR A 103 -16.40 8.01 8.61
CA THR A 103 -16.21 8.50 7.25
C THR A 103 -14.81 8.19 6.74
N THR A 104 -13.78 8.47 7.52
CA THR A 104 -12.41 8.17 7.12
C THR A 104 -12.21 6.67 6.93
N ALA A 105 -12.64 5.85 7.88
CA ALA A 105 -12.48 4.41 7.80
C ALA A 105 -13.15 3.82 6.54
N VAL A 106 -14.40 4.23 6.24
CA VAL A 106 -15.12 3.73 5.06
C VAL A 106 -14.48 4.23 3.77
N VAL A 107 -14.17 5.53 3.67
CA VAL A 107 -13.58 6.11 2.46
C VAL A 107 -12.21 5.49 2.16
N PHE A 108 -11.36 5.32 3.17
CA PHE A 108 -10.06 4.68 2.99
C PHE A 108 -10.18 3.21 2.62
N PHE A 109 -11.04 2.46 3.32
CA PHE A 109 -11.25 1.05 3.01
C PHE A 109 -11.68 0.85 1.54
N LEU A 110 -12.63 1.65 1.07
CA LEU A 110 -13.11 1.58 -0.31
C LEU A 110 -12.08 2.09 -1.33
N ALA A 111 -11.32 3.13 -1.00
CA ALA A 111 -10.28 3.68 -1.87
C ALA A 111 -9.13 2.69 -2.11
N GLU A 112 -8.82 1.88 -1.09
CA GLU A 112 -7.76 0.87 -1.11
C GLU A 112 -8.21 -0.45 -1.75
N MET A 113 -9.52 -0.71 -1.86
CA MET A 113 -9.99 -1.95 -2.49
C MET A 113 -9.61 -2.00 -3.98
N GLY A 114 -8.86 -3.04 -4.34
CA GLY A 114 -8.38 -3.26 -5.72
C GLY A 114 -7.21 -2.36 -6.11
N ASP A 115 -6.63 -1.61 -5.17
CA ASP A 115 -5.47 -0.75 -5.47
C ASP A 115 -4.15 -1.54 -5.51
N LYS A 116 -3.12 -0.90 -6.06
CA LYS A 116 -1.77 -1.47 -6.20
C LYS A 116 -1.15 -1.90 -4.88
N THR A 117 -1.40 -1.18 -3.78
CA THR A 117 -0.91 -1.52 -2.44
C THR A 117 -1.60 -2.73 -1.85
N GLN A 118 -2.91 -2.92 -2.09
CA GLN A 118 -3.60 -4.14 -1.72
C GLN A 118 -3.03 -5.35 -2.48
N LEU A 119 -2.85 -5.23 -3.80
CA LEU A 119 -2.29 -6.32 -4.61
C LEU A 119 -0.82 -6.61 -4.25
N ALA A 120 -0.03 -5.57 -3.95
CA ALA A 120 1.33 -5.73 -3.43
C ALA A 120 1.35 -6.44 -2.07
N THR A 121 0.38 -6.15 -1.20
CA THR A 121 0.22 -6.82 0.10
C THR A 121 -0.13 -8.30 -0.07
N ILE A 122 -0.98 -8.66 -1.04
CA ILE A 122 -1.23 -10.07 -1.41
C ILE A 122 0.08 -10.75 -1.84
N ALA A 123 0.85 -10.13 -2.72
CA ALA A 123 2.12 -10.68 -3.19
C ALA A 123 3.15 -10.83 -2.05
N LEU A 124 3.22 -9.86 -1.12
CA LEU A 124 4.07 -9.94 0.06
C LEU A 124 3.60 -11.05 1.01
N GLY A 125 2.29 -11.20 1.23
CA GLY A 125 1.70 -12.29 1.99
C GLY A 125 2.06 -13.66 1.42
N ALA A 126 1.93 -13.82 0.10
CA ALA A 126 2.31 -15.05 -0.60
C ALA A 126 3.82 -15.32 -0.55
N ARG A 127 4.64 -14.27 -0.59
CA ARG A 127 6.11 -14.39 -0.55
C ARG A 127 6.65 -14.79 0.81
N PHE A 128 6.12 -14.20 1.87
CA PHE A 128 6.65 -14.36 3.23
C PHE A 128 5.91 -15.39 4.07
N GLU A 129 4.68 -15.74 3.68
CA GLU A 129 3.80 -16.71 4.35
C GLU A 129 3.53 -16.40 5.84
N VAL A 130 3.70 -15.14 6.23
CA VAL A 130 3.50 -14.65 7.61
C VAL A 130 2.57 -13.43 7.58
N ALA A 131 1.24 -13.69 7.47
CA ALA A 131 0.23 -12.65 7.31
C ALA A 131 0.32 -11.54 8.37
N GLY A 132 0.51 -11.88 9.64
CA GLY A 132 0.58 -10.89 10.72
C GLY A 132 1.72 -9.88 10.58
N LEU A 133 2.94 -10.34 10.28
CA LEU A 133 4.09 -9.44 10.10
C LEU A 133 3.96 -8.59 8.82
N VAL A 134 3.39 -9.16 7.76
CA VAL A 134 3.10 -8.43 6.54
C VAL A 134 2.04 -7.36 6.80
N THR A 135 0.93 -7.70 7.47
CA THR A 135 -0.13 -6.74 7.83
C THR A 135 0.42 -5.58 8.66
N VAL A 136 1.19 -5.89 9.72
CA VAL A 136 1.79 -4.84 10.56
C VAL A 136 2.74 -3.95 9.75
N GLY A 137 3.62 -4.55 8.95
CA GLY A 137 4.57 -3.81 8.13
C GLY A 137 3.87 -2.89 7.12
N THR A 138 2.92 -3.42 6.35
CA THR A 138 2.18 -2.66 5.34
C THR A 138 1.31 -1.56 5.97
N THR A 139 0.64 -1.85 7.08
CA THR A 139 -0.15 -0.85 7.82
C THR A 139 0.72 0.29 8.37
N LEU A 140 1.87 -0.03 8.97
CA LEU A 140 2.80 0.99 9.44
C LEU A 140 3.37 1.82 8.29
N GLY A 141 3.65 1.20 7.14
CA GLY A 141 4.10 1.90 5.94
C GLY A 141 3.08 2.93 5.46
N MET A 142 1.81 2.53 5.34
CA MET A 142 0.72 3.42 4.97
C MET A 142 0.53 4.54 6.00
N LEU A 143 0.45 4.21 7.29
CA LEU A 143 0.31 5.23 8.33
C LEU A 143 1.45 6.25 8.33
N ALA A 144 2.68 5.81 8.07
CA ALA A 144 3.81 6.71 7.96
C ALA A 144 3.66 7.65 6.75
N ALA A 145 3.27 7.14 5.59
CA ALA A 145 3.07 7.94 4.38
C ALA A 145 1.92 8.95 4.54
N ASP A 146 0.76 8.50 5.00
CA ASP A 146 -0.41 9.36 5.20
C ASP A 146 -0.22 10.34 6.38
N GLY A 147 0.46 9.90 7.44
CA GLY A 147 0.78 10.75 8.59
C GLY A 147 1.60 11.97 8.18
N LEU A 148 2.52 11.83 7.23
CA LEU A 148 3.28 12.95 6.71
C LEU A 148 2.37 14.07 6.15
N VAL A 149 1.31 13.73 5.43
CA VAL A 149 0.39 14.73 4.86
C VAL A 149 -0.67 15.18 5.84
N VAL A 150 -1.15 14.30 6.72
CA VAL A 150 -2.16 14.64 7.73
C VAL A 150 -1.63 15.64 8.75
N PHE A 151 -0.37 15.47 9.20
CA PHE A 151 0.27 16.36 10.19
C PHE A 151 1.11 17.46 9.54
N GLY A 152 1.79 17.16 8.42
CA GLY A 152 2.64 18.12 7.71
C GLY A 152 1.87 19.07 6.78
N GLY A 153 0.64 18.71 6.41
CA GLY A 153 -0.21 19.50 5.51
C GLY A 153 0.38 19.63 4.10
N ALA A 154 -0.22 20.53 3.31
CA ALA A 154 0.18 20.79 1.93
C ALA A 154 1.62 21.34 1.75
N ARG A 155 2.30 21.75 2.82
CA ARG A 155 3.69 22.21 2.74
C ARG A 155 4.63 21.04 2.44
N LEU A 156 4.39 19.88 3.03
CA LEU A 156 5.27 18.71 2.88
C LEU A 156 5.17 18.11 1.46
N THR A 157 3.98 18.13 0.87
CA THR A 157 3.77 17.63 -0.51
C THR A 157 4.47 18.48 -1.58
N ARG A 158 4.90 19.71 -1.23
CA ARG A 158 5.64 20.60 -2.14
C ARG A 158 7.15 20.37 -2.13
N VAL A 159 7.70 19.75 -1.08
CA VAL A 159 9.15 19.61 -0.91
C VAL A 159 9.70 18.39 -1.68
N VAL A 160 8.92 17.35 -1.80
CA VAL A 160 9.37 16.12 -2.47
C VAL A 160 8.65 15.95 -3.81
N SER A 161 9.41 15.76 -4.89
CA SER A 161 8.85 15.55 -6.22
C SER A 161 8.05 14.23 -6.27
N PRO A 162 6.74 14.27 -6.58
CA PRO A 162 5.92 13.06 -6.74
C PRO A 162 6.48 12.10 -7.80
N THR A 163 7.08 12.64 -8.84
CA THR A 163 7.71 11.86 -9.91
C THR A 163 8.93 11.09 -9.41
N LEU A 164 9.75 11.70 -8.55
CA LEU A 164 10.90 11.04 -7.95
C LEU A 164 10.45 9.87 -7.06
N LEU A 165 9.47 10.11 -6.21
CA LEU A 165 8.94 9.09 -5.30
C LEU A 165 8.37 7.89 -6.08
N ARG A 166 7.58 8.13 -7.12
CA ARG A 166 7.07 7.07 -8.00
C ARG A 166 8.19 6.27 -8.66
N ARG A 167 9.26 6.94 -9.14
CA ARG A 167 10.41 6.25 -9.74
C ARG A 167 11.16 5.39 -8.73
N VAL A 168 11.32 5.87 -7.49
CA VAL A 168 11.96 5.10 -6.40
C VAL A 168 11.12 3.89 -6.04
N ALA A 169 9.80 4.06 -5.86
CA ALA A 169 8.88 2.96 -5.58
C ALA A 169 8.87 1.93 -6.73
N ALA A 170 8.78 2.40 -7.97
CA ALA A 170 8.84 1.53 -9.15
C ALA A 170 10.17 0.76 -9.21
N GLY A 171 11.30 1.42 -8.94
CA GLY A 171 12.61 0.79 -8.86
C GLY A 171 12.66 -0.32 -7.81
N LEU A 172 12.09 -0.09 -6.62
CA LEU A 172 12.02 -1.10 -5.56
C LEU A 172 11.21 -2.33 -6.02
N PHE A 173 10.03 -2.13 -6.61
CA PHE A 173 9.23 -3.22 -7.14
C PHE A 173 9.96 -3.99 -8.26
N LEU A 174 10.63 -3.30 -9.18
CA LEU A 174 11.38 -3.94 -10.25
C LEU A 174 12.57 -4.76 -9.71
N VAL A 175 13.29 -4.27 -8.70
CA VAL A 175 14.36 -5.02 -8.03
C VAL A 175 13.79 -6.29 -7.35
N LEU A 176 12.67 -6.17 -6.63
CA LEU A 176 12.02 -7.32 -6.01
C LEU A 176 11.54 -8.33 -7.07
N GLY A 177 10.99 -7.84 -8.17
CA GLY A 177 10.57 -8.66 -9.31
C GLY A 177 11.72 -9.38 -9.96
N LEU A 178 12.86 -8.70 -10.20
CA LEU A 178 14.07 -9.30 -10.78
C LEU A 178 14.66 -10.38 -9.86
N ILE A 179 14.74 -10.12 -8.55
CA ILE A 179 15.20 -11.13 -7.58
C ILE A 179 14.28 -12.36 -7.61
N ALA A 180 12.95 -12.14 -7.67
CA ALA A 180 11.98 -13.23 -7.76
C ALA A 180 12.13 -14.00 -9.09
N LEU A 181 12.37 -13.30 -10.19
CA LEU A 181 12.57 -13.88 -11.52
C LEU A 181 13.82 -14.79 -11.56
N VAL A 182 14.96 -14.27 -11.07
CA VAL A 182 16.20 -15.06 -10.98
C VAL A 182 15.96 -16.36 -10.18
N ARG A 183 15.26 -16.26 -9.06
CA ARG A 183 14.90 -17.46 -8.25
C ARG A 183 13.96 -18.42 -8.97
N ALA A 184 13.02 -17.89 -9.78
CA ALA A 184 12.09 -18.72 -10.55
C ALA A 184 12.82 -19.49 -11.67
N VAL A 185 13.79 -18.86 -12.31
CA VAL A 185 14.62 -19.49 -13.37
C VAL A 185 15.60 -20.50 -12.78
N SER A 186 16.25 -20.19 -11.65
CA SER A 186 17.24 -21.08 -11.00
C SER A 186 16.64 -22.32 -10.33
N ARG A 187 15.31 -22.39 -10.20
CA ARG A 187 14.61 -23.57 -9.64
C ARG A 187 14.08 -24.54 -10.71
N ARG A 188 14.44 -24.30 -11.98
CA ARG A 188 14.23 -25.25 -13.08
C ARG A 188 15.37 -26.25 -13.15
#